data_efd98e2a37f5759e41e29d7859b255ac
#
_entry.id   efd98e2a37f5759e41e29d7859b255ac
#
_cell.length_a   1.000
_cell.length_b   1.000
_cell.length_c   1.000
_cell.angle_alpha   90.00
_cell.angle_beta   90.00
_cell.angle_gamma   90.00
#
_symmetry.space_group_name_H-M   'P 1'
#
loop_
_entity.id
_entity.type
_entity.pdbx_description
1 polymer ?
#
loop_
_entity_poly.entity_id
_entity_poly.type
_entity_poly.pdbx_seq_one_letter_code
_entity_poly.pdbx_strand_id
1 'polypeptide(L)'
;MTGQGYRVLVVEDETALAEGLKFNFEQEGYQVMLAGDGPTAIDLAQSTPPPDIVVLDIMLPSMSGYEVCEKIRQSDQQIPILILSARTLSEDKAQAFDVGSDQYMTKPFALPELLSRVRNLLERRQSAPPPRKKEEIDKYEFDDTRVDFRKFELESRGEKHSLTTMEMQLLRYFVQNPDVVLSRNEILKDVWDEPGDVTSRSIDNFVLRLRRMIEPKPNQPI
;
A
#
# COMPACT_ATOMS: atom_id res chain seq x y z
N MET A 1 -19.36 -9.09 10.18
CA MET A 1 -19.58 -7.93 9.30
C MET A 1 -18.40 -6.98 9.51
N THR A 2 -17.40 -7.06 8.64
CA THR A 2 -16.07 -6.45 8.87
C THR A 2 -15.86 -5.12 8.14
N GLY A 3 -16.73 -4.77 7.18
CA GLY A 3 -16.59 -3.55 6.35
C GLY A 3 -17.41 -2.34 6.79
N GLN A 4 -18.04 -2.34 7.98
CA GLN A 4 -18.97 -1.27 8.38
C GLN A 4 -18.29 0.09 8.44
N GLY A 5 -18.64 0.94 7.47
CA GLY A 5 -18.27 2.34 7.43
C GLY A 5 -17.10 2.69 6.50
N TYR A 6 -16.33 1.72 6.01
CA TYR A 6 -15.22 1.99 5.08
C TYR A 6 -15.69 2.22 3.66
N ARG A 7 -15.02 3.16 2.99
CA ARG A 7 -15.25 3.54 1.61
C ARG A 7 -14.18 2.94 0.70
N VAL A 8 -14.60 2.14 -0.26
CA VAL A 8 -13.72 1.51 -1.27
C VAL A 8 -13.92 2.22 -2.60
N LEU A 9 -12.86 2.76 -3.17
CA LEU A 9 -12.85 3.25 -4.55
C LEU A 9 -12.38 2.11 -5.46
N VAL A 10 -13.25 1.63 -6.34
CA VAL A 10 -12.93 0.65 -7.38
C VAL A 10 -12.75 1.40 -8.69
N VAL A 11 -11.57 1.25 -9.29
CA VAL A 11 -11.19 1.88 -10.56
C VAL A 11 -11.01 0.79 -11.60
N GLU A 12 -12.00 0.63 -12.47
CA GLU A 12 -12.09 -0.47 -13.44
C GLU A 12 -12.95 -0.01 -14.63
N ASP A 13 -12.43 -0.14 -15.85
CA ASP A 13 -13.15 0.28 -17.06
C ASP A 13 -14.10 -0.80 -17.60
N GLU A 14 -13.88 -2.07 -17.25
CA GLU A 14 -14.83 -3.14 -17.58
C GLU A 14 -16.04 -3.09 -16.65
N THR A 15 -17.15 -2.54 -17.14
CA THR A 15 -18.38 -2.32 -16.36
C THR A 15 -18.87 -3.58 -15.64
N ALA A 16 -18.81 -4.76 -16.29
CA ALA A 16 -19.28 -6.00 -15.69
C ALA A 16 -18.43 -6.40 -14.47
N LEU A 17 -17.10 -6.23 -14.55
CA LEU A 17 -16.20 -6.50 -13.43
C LEU A 17 -16.37 -5.46 -12.33
N ALA A 18 -16.46 -4.16 -12.67
CA ALA A 18 -16.68 -3.07 -11.73
C ALA A 18 -17.94 -3.28 -10.89
N GLU A 19 -19.08 -3.58 -11.53
CA GLU A 19 -20.34 -3.84 -10.85
C GLU A 19 -20.30 -5.14 -10.03
N GLY A 20 -19.63 -6.18 -10.52
CA GLY A 20 -19.41 -7.41 -9.78
C GLY A 20 -18.60 -7.18 -8.50
N LEU A 21 -17.52 -6.40 -8.58
CA LEU A 21 -16.72 -6.01 -7.41
C LEU A 21 -17.54 -5.17 -6.45
N LYS A 22 -18.26 -4.16 -6.95
CA LYS A 22 -19.15 -3.32 -6.13
C LYS A 22 -20.14 -4.18 -5.35
N PHE A 23 -20.89 -5.06 -6.02
CA PHE A 23 -21.84 -5.93 -5.36
C PHE A 23 -21.21 -6.72 -4.21
N ASN A 24 -20.05 -7.33 -4.45
CA ASN A 24 -19.39 -8.16 -3.45
C ASN A 24 -18.83 -7.33 -2.27
N PHE A 25 -18.25 -6.17 -2.51
CA PHE A 25 -17.81 -5.28 -1.44
C PHE A 25 -19.00 -4.75 -0.62
N GLU A 26 -20.14 -4.40 -1.25
CA GLU A 26 -21.33 -3.98 -0.55
C GLU A 26 -21.92 -5.10 0.33
N GLN A 27 -21.85 -6.37 -0.09
CA GLN A 27 -22.25 -7.52 0.74
C GLN A 27 -21.37 -7.67 2.00
N GLU A 28 -20.10 -7.29 1.93
CA GLU A 28 -19.19 -7.25 3.08
C GLU A 28 -19.39 -6.00 3.97
N GLY A 29 -20.26 -5.07 3.58
CA GLY A 29 -20.62 -3.87 4.35
C GLY A 29 -19.78 -2.64 4.01
N TYR A 30 -19.04 -2.64 2.92
CA TYR A 30 -18.32 -1.47 2.41
C TYR A 30 -19.24 -0.51 1.66
N GLN A 31 -18.90 0.79 1.68
CA GLN A 31 -19.46 1.77 0.75
C GLN A 31 -18.57 1.84 -0.49
N VAL A 32 -19.15 1.63 -1.68
CA VAL A 32 -18.34 1.51 -2.90
C VAL A 32 -18.56 2.72 -3.81
N MET A 33 -17.45 3.26 -4.29
CA MET A 33 -17.37 4.28 -5.33
C MET A 33 -16.76 3.64 -6.57
N LEU A 34 -17.32 3.91 -7.75
CA LEU A 34 -16.83 3.39 -9.03
C LEU A 34 -16.23 4.51 -9.87
N ALA A 35 -15.10 4.26 -10.48
CA ALA A 35 -14.49 5.06 -11.54
C ALA A 35 -14.14 4.18 -12.73
N GLY A 36 -14.57 4.56 -13.93
CA GLY A 36 -14.24 3.85 -15.17
C GLY A 36 -13.02 4.39 -15.90
N ASP A 37 -12.38 5.43 -15.36
CA ASP A 37 -11.21 6.10 -15.96
C ASP A 37 -10.35 6.80 -14.91
N GLY A 38 -9.13 7.16 -15.31
CA GLY A 38 -8.15 7.79 -14.41
C GLY A 38 -8.57 9.16 -13.87
N PRO A 39 -9.03 10.11 -14.70
CA PRO A 39 -9.50 11.40 -14.20
C PRO A 39 -10.60 11.29 -13.15
N THR A 40 -11.63 10.49 -13.40
CA THR A 40 -12.71 10.22 -12.44
C THR A 40 -12.18 9.61 -11.15
N ALA A 41 -11.22 8.68 -11.25
CA ALA A 41 -10.59 8.06 -10.08
C ALA A 41 -9.85 9.08 -9.20
N ILE A 42 -9.12 10.01 -9.81
CA ILE A 42 -8.39 11.06 -9.08
C ILE A 42 -9.36 12.01 -8.38
N ASP A 43 -10.42 12.44 -9.06
CA ASP A 43 -11.45 13.31 -8.49
C ASP A 43 -12.14 12.65 -7.29
N LEU A 44 -12.49 11.37 -7.42
CA LEU A 44 -13.11 10.60 -6.35
C LEU A 44 -12.15 10.33 -5.17
N ALA A 45 -10.86 10.11 -5.44
CA ALA A 45 -9.86 9.96 -4.40
C ALA A 45 -9.70 11.22 -3.54
N GLN A 46 -9.95 12.41 -4.12
CA GLN A 46 -9.90 13.72 -3.46
C GLN A 46 -11.26 14.18 -2.92
N SER A 47 -12.30 13.35 -2.99
CA SER A 47 -13.65 13.67 -2.52
C SER A 47 -13.70 13.87 -0.99
N THR A 48 -14.77 14.48 -0.50
CA THR A 48 -14.99 14.65 0.94
C THR A 48 -16.29 13.96 1.36
N PRO A 49 -16.23 12.93 2.21
CA PRO A 49 -15.03 12.26 2.74
C PRO A 49 -14.31 11.42 1.67
N PRO A 50 -12.98 11.26 1.76
CA PRO A 50 -12.19 10.48 0.81
C PRO A 50 -12.44 8.97 0.97
N PRO A 51 -12.06 8.12 -0.01
CA PRO A 51 -12.05 6.68 0.18
C PRO A 51 -11.00 6.25 1.22
N ASP A 52 -11.24 5.10 1.86
CA ASP A 52 -10.32 4.49 2.82
C ASP A 52 -9.30 3.58 2.14
N ILE A 53 -9.61 3.09 0.96
CA ILE A 53 -8.76 2.24 0.12
C ILE A 53 -9.13 2.40 -1.36
N VAL A 54 -8.14 2.22 -2.23
CA VAL A 54 -8.32 2.19 -3.69
C VAL A 54 -7.96 0.80 -4.22
N VAL A 55 -8.86 0.23 -5.00
CA VAL A 55 -8.63 -0.98 -5.82
C VAL A 55 -8.56 -0.52 -7.27
N LEU A 56 -7.40 -0.67 -7.91
CA LEU A 56 -7.04 0.05 -9.13
C LEU A 56 -6.57 -0.90 -10.24
N ASP A 57 -7.27 -0.92 -11.37
CA ASP A 57 -6.72 -1.54 -12.58
C ASP A 57 -5.62 -0.66 -13.19
N ILE A 58 -4.60 -1.32 -13.76
CA ILE A 58 -3.56 -0.64 -14.52
C ILE A 58 -4.03 -0.30 -15.93
N MET A 59 -4.86 -1.15 -16.54
CA MET A 59 -5.23 -1.05 -17.94
C MET A 59 -6.47 -0.19 -18.15
N LEU A 60 -6.40 1.08 -17.78
CA LEU A 60 -7.49 2.03 -17.94
C LEU A 60 -7.38 2.77 -19.28
N PRO A 61 -8.51 3.26 -19.84
CA PRO A 61 -8.49 4.13 -21.01
C PRO A 61 -7.86 5.48 -20.68
N SER A 62 -7.16 6.06 -21.64
CA SER A 62 -6.60 7.44 -21.61
C SER A 62 -5.44 7.68 -20.64
N MET A 63 -5.43 7.05 -19.48
CA MET A 63 -4.40 7.21 -18.44
C MET A 63 -4.11 5.87 -17.81
N SER A 64 -2.85 5.50 -17.68
CA SER A 64 -2.46 4.24 -17.05
C SER A 64 -2.75 4.27 -15.55
N GLY A 65 -3.11 3.11 -14.95
CA GLY A 65 -3.30 3.01 -13.50
C GLY A 65 -2.02 3.36 -12.70
N TYR A 66 -0.84 3.24 -13.29
CA TYR A 66 0.40 3.72 -12.66
C TYR A 66 0.38 5.24 -12.48
N GLU A 67 -0.01 6.00 -13.52
CA GLU A 67 -0.14 7.45 -13.44
C GLU A 67 -1.24 7.88 -12.46
N VAL A 68 -2.34 7.11 -12.39
CA VAL A 68 -3.40 7.35 -11.38
C VAL A 68 -2.84 7.14 -9.98
N CYS A 69 -2.10 6.06 -9.74
CA CYS A 69 -1.45 5.79 -8.46
C CYS A 69 -0.51 6.94 -8.05
N GLU A 70 0.38 7.38 -8.94
CA GLU A 70 1.29 8.51 -8.69
C GLU A 70 0.53 9.80 -8.31
N LYS A 71 -0.55 10.12 -9.02
CA LYS A 71 -1.35 11.32 -8.75
C LYS A 71 -2.10 11.23 -7.42
N ILE A 72 -2.63 10.07 -7.07
CA ILE A 72 -3.23 9.85 -5.76
C ILE A 72 -2.18 10.02 -4.66
N ARG A 73 -0.97 9.46 -4.85
CA ARG A 73 0.13 9.61 -3.88
C ARG A 73 0.61 11.05 -3.69
N GLN A 74 0.50 11.91 -4.71
CA GLN A 74 0.79 13.33 -4.58
C GLN A 74 -0.20 14.06 -3.65
N SER A 75 -1.45 13.59 -3.56
CA SER A 75 -2.50 14.17 -2.71
C SER A 75 -2.67 13.46 -1.38
N ASP A 76 -2.54 12.13 -1.35
CA ASP A 76 -2.64 11.30 -0.15
C ASP A 76 -1.61 10.15 -0.19
N GLN A 77 -0.57 10.29 0.63
CA GLN A 77 0.49 9.27 0.76
C GLN A 77 0.03 8.03 1.53
N GLN A 78 -1.03 8.14 2.34
CA GLN A 78 -1.38 7.12 3.34
C GLN A 78 -2.52 6.22 2.89
N ILE A 79 -3.35 6.62 1.91
CA ILE A 79 -4.44 5.79 1.43
C ILE A 79 -3.89 4.47 0.87
N PRO A 80 -4.33 3.30 1.33
CA PRO A 80 -3.89 2.04 0.75
C PRO A 80 -4.32 1.91 -0.71
N ILE A 81 -3.41 1.44 -1.58
CA ILE A 81 -3.69 1.18 -2.99
C ILE A 81 -3.34 -0.27 -3.31
N LEU A 82 -4.35 -1.05 -3.70
CA LEU A 82 -4.21 -2.39 -4.22
C LEU A 82 -4.39 -2.35 -5.74
N ILE A 83 -3.37 -2.76 -6.47
CA ILE A 83 -3.42 -2.85 -7.93
C ILE A 83 -3.95 -4.21 -8.36
N LEU A 84 -4.94 -4.21 -9.28
CA LEU A 84 -5.39 -5.38 -10.03
C LEU A 84 -4.88 -5.28 -11.46
N SER A 85 -4.31 -6.36 -12.02
CA SER A 85 -3.81 -6.31 -13.39
C SER A 85 -3.74 -7.67 -14.07
N ALA A 86 -3.97 -7.70 -15.37
CA ALA A 86 -3.69 -8.87 -16.21
C ALA A 86 -2.18 -9.06 -16.47
N ARG A 87 -1.32 -8.09 -16.13
CA ARG A 87 0.12 -8.17 -16.31
C ARG A 87 0.74 -9.04 -15.22
N THR A 88 1.59 -9.97 -15.60
CA THR A 88 2.17 -10.98 -14.70
C THR A 88 3.68 -10.87 -14.52
N LEU A 89 4.34 -10.03 -15.32
CA LEU A 89 5.79 -9.89 -15.30
C LEU A 89 6.27 -9.25 -13.97
N SER A 90 7.41 -9.70 -13.51
CA SER A 90 8.03 -9.14 -12.30
C SER A 90 8.37 -7.64 -12.42
N GLU A 91 8.61 -7.18 -13.65
CA GLU A 91 8.87 -5.77 -13.97
C GLU A 91 7.62 -4.90 -13.77
N ASP A 92 6.44 -5.40 -14.19
CA ASP A 92 5.17 -4.71 -13.99
C ASP A 92 4.84 -4.57 -12.48
N LYS A 93 5.08 -5.63 -11.71
CA LYS A 93 4.92 -5.61 -10.25
C LYS A 93 5.90 -4.64 -9.60
N ALA A 94 7.17 -4.64 -10.02
CA ALA A 94 8.16 -3.70 -9.52
C ALA A 94 7.75 -2.24 -9.81
N GLN A 95 7.31 -1.94 -11.02
CA GLN A 95 6.81 -0.63 -11.40
C GLN A 95 5.61 -0.19 -10.53
N ALA A 96 4.66 -1.11 -10.27
CA ALA A 96 3.52 -0.82 -9.41
C ALA A 96 3.95 -0.37 -8.00
N PHE A 97 4.92 -1.05 -7.41
CA PHE A 97 5.46 -0.66 -6.10
C PHE A 97 6.29 0.62 -6.18
N ASP A 98 7.03 0.85 -7.26
CA ASP A 98 7.81 2.09 -7.45
C ASP A 98 6.92 3.33 -7.51
N VAL A 99 5.72 3.24 -8.08
CA VAL A 99 4.74 4.34 -8.07
C VAL A 99 3.96 4.45 -6.76
N GLY A 100 4.22 3.58 -5.77
CA GLY A 100 3.68 3.69 -4.42
C GLY A 100 2.45 2.84 -4.12
N SER A 101 2.16 1.78 -4.91
CA SER A 101 1.13 0.82 -4.52
C SER A 101 1.56 0.01 -3.28
N ASP A 102 0.60 -0.40 -2.48
CA ASP A 102 0.85 -1.21 -1.28
C ASP A 102 0.77 -2.70 -1.56
N GLN A 103 -0.08 -3.10 -2.50
CA GLN A 103 -0.23 -4.49 -2.94
C GLN A 103 -0.51 -4.58 -4.44
N TYR A 104 -0.21 -5.75 -5.00
CA TYR A 104 -0.45 -6.11 -6.39
C TYR A 104 -1.12 -7.48 -6.46
N MET A 105 -2.15 -7.61 -7.29
CA MET A 105 -2.87 -8.87 -7.52
C MET A 105 -3.08 -9.08 -9.01
N THR A 106 -2.80 -10.30 -9.47
CA THR A 106 -2.96 -10.64 -10.89
C THR A 106 -4.37 -11.09 -11.22
N LYS A 107 -4.89 -10.66 -12.37
CA LYS A 107 -6.11 -11.19 -12.97
C LYS A 107 -5.78 -12.49 -13.76
N PRO A 108 -6.59 -13.56 -13.69
CA PRO A 108 -7.80 -13.69 -12.86
C PRO A 108 -7.46 -13.96 -11.39
N PHE A 109 -8.28 -13.46 -10.48
CA PHE A 109 -8.10 -13.61 -9.04
C PHE A 109 -9.30 -14.29 -8.37
N ALA A 110 -9.06 -14.86 -7.20
CA ALA A 110 -10.13 -15.38 -6.36
C ALA A 110 -10.74 -14.23 -5.51
N LEU A 111 -12.07 -14.07 -5.57
CA LEU A 111 -12.76 -13.02 -4.80
C LEU A 111 -12.47 -13.07 -3.29
N PRO A 112 -12.45 -14.24 -2.60
CA PRO A 112 -12.11 -14.30 -1.18
C PRO A 112 -10.71 -13.75 -0.88
N GLU A 113 -9.75 -13.95 -1.78
CA GLU A 113 -8.40 -13.42 -1.65
C GLU A 113 -8.41 -11.88 -1.75
N LEU A 114 -9.08 -11.31 -2.76
CA LEU A 114 -9.21 -9.86 -2.88
C LEU A 114 -9.83 -9.24 -1.63
N LEU A 115 -10.92 -9.80 -1.13
CA LEU A 115 -11.60 -9.33 0.08
C LEU A 115 -10.69 -9.40 1.31
N SER A 116 -9.92 -10.47 1.44
CA SER A 116 -8.94 -10.62 2.53
C SER A 116 -7.85 -9.54 2.47
N ARG A 117 -7.28 -9.30 1.28
CA ARG A 117 -6.25 -8.28 1.07
C ARG A 117 -6.75 -6.87 1.37
N VAL A 118 -7.95 -6.51 0.91
CA VAL A 118 -8.59 -5.24 1.20
C VAL A 118 -8.79 -5.06 2.70
N ARG A 119 -9.30 -6.08 3.39
CA ARG A 119 -9.48 -6.06 4.84
C ARG A 119 -8.15 -5.83 5.57
N ASN A 120 -7.13 -6.60 5.22
CA ASN A 120 -5.82 -6.50 5.85
C ASN A 120 -5.20 -5.10 5.66
N LEU A 121 -5.33 -4.50 4.47
CA LEU A 121 -4.84 -3.14 4.22
C LEU A 121 -5.59 -2.09 5.05
N LEU A 122 -6.91 -2.21 5.19
CA LEU A 122 -7.72 -1.31 6.01
C LEU A 122 -7.41 -1.45 7.51
N GLU A 123 -7.29 -2.67 8.01
CA GLU A 123 -6.92 -2.95 9.41
C GLU A 123 -5.54 -2.37 9.73
N ARG A 124 -4.60 -2.50 8.82
CA ARG A 124 -3.23 -1.95 8.96
C ARG A 124 -3.21 -0.43 8.98
N ARG A 125 -4.07 0.23 8.20
CA ARG A 125 -4.20 1.69 8.24
C ARG A 125 -4.69 2.19 9.60
N GLN A 126 -5.58 1.45 10.28
CA GLN A 126 -6.11 1.81 11.60
C GLN A 126 -5.27 1.31 12.76
N SER A 127 -4.64 0.17 12.57
CA SER A 127 -3.87 -0.45 13.62
C SER A 127 -2.40 -0.05 13.46
N ALA A 128 -1.84 0.50 14.49
CA ALA A 128 -0.48 0.11 14.79
C ALA A 128 -0.43 -1.44 14.74
N PRO A 129 0.63 -2.08 14.17
CA PRO A 129 0.67 -3.53 13.96
C PRO A 129 0.28 -4.29 15.23
N PRO A 130 -0.39 -5.48 15.09
CA PRO A 130 -0.87 -6.23 16.24
C PRO A 130 0.29 -6.46 17.22
N PRO A 131 0.06 -6.29 18.52
CA PRO A 131 1.10 -6.38 19.51
C PRO A 131 1.58 -7.83 19.63
N ARG A 132 2.63 -8.21 18.95
CA ARG A 132 3.59 -9.07 19.63
C ARG A 132 4.07 -8.22 20.80
N LYS A 133 3.86 -8.64 22.05
CA LYS A 133 4.21 -7.97 23.32
C LYS A 133 5.57 -7.22 23.28
N LYS A 134 5.69 -6.17 22.50
CA LYS A 134 6.76 -5.20 22.48
C LYS A 134 6.09 -3.84 22.55
N GLU A 135 6.61 -2.96 23.37
CA GLU A 135 6.12 -1.61 23.61
C GLU A 135 5.74 -0.90 22.31
N GLU A 136 4.57 -0.26 22.26
CA GLU A 136 4.15 0.55 21.13
C GLU A 136 5.16 1.69 20.94
N ILE A 137 6.02 1.54 19.94
CA ILE A 137 6.97 2.59 19.56
C ILE A 137 6.21 3.58 18.70
N ASP A 138 5.78 4.69 19.30
CA ASP A 138 5.12 5.79 18.58
C ASP A 138 6.13 6.66 17.83
N LYS A 139 7.32 6.82 18.40
CA LYS A 139 8.42 7.61 17.83
C LYS A 139 9.73 6.87 18.01
N TYR A 140 10.59 6.99 17.03
CA TYR A 140 11.93 6.41 17.08
C TYR A 140 12.94 7.38 16.50
N GLU A 141 14.11 7.48 17.14
CA GLU A 141 15.19 8.35 16.70
C GLU A 141 16.47 7.53 16.57
N PHE A 142 17.17 7.70 15.47
CA PHE A 142 18.50 7.11 15.22
C PHE A 142 19.28 8.01 14.28
N ASP A 143 20.56 8.15 14.52
CA ASP A 143 21.44 9.09 13.82
C ASP A 143 20.77 10.49 13.67
N ASP A 144 20.68 10.99 12.43
CA ASP A 144 19.99 12.25 12.09
C ASP A 144 18.53 12.04 11.66
N THR A 145 17.93 10.88 11.99
CA THR A 145 16.60 10.50 11.54
C THR A 145 15.63 10.39 12.71
N ARG A 146 14.43 10.99 12.52
CA ARG A 146 13.30 10.91 13.45
C ARG A 146 12.09 10.33 12.72
N VAL A 147 11.44 9.35 13.31
CA VAL A 147 10.24 8.72 12.77
C VAL A 147 9.07 8.93 13.74
N ASP A 148 7.95 9.44 13.24
CA ASP A 148 6.68 9.46 13.96
C ASP A 148 5.74 8.46 13.30
N PHE A 149 5.62 7.29 13.90
CA PHE A 149 4.81 6.19 13.37
C PHE A 149 3.30 6.46 13.39
N ARG A 150 2.82 7.38 14.23
CA ARG A 150 1.41 7.78 14.26
C ARG A 150 1.06 8.74 13.14
N LYS A 151 2.00 9.59 12.75
CA LYS A 151 1.81 10.59 11.70
C LYS A 151 2.24 10.11 10.33
N PHE A 152 2.86 8.93 10.24
CA PHE A 152 3.47 8.43 9.01
C PHE A 152 4.54 9.39 8.45
N GLU A 153 5.28 10.04 9.35
CA GLU A 153 6.30 11.03 9.01
C GLU A 153 7.69 10.51 9.36
N LEU A 154 8.64 10.77 8.49
CA LEU A 154 10.05 10.58 8.69
C LEU A 154 10.76 11.90 8.40
N GLU A 155 11.59 12.37 9.33
CA GLU A 155 12.47 13.51 9.17
C GLU A 155 13.92 13.01 9.20
N SER A 156 14.67 13.25 8.14
CA SER A 156 16.08 12.89 8.04
C SER A 156 16.86 14.03 7.43
N ARG A 157 17.96 14.41 8.04
CA ARG A 157 18.86 15.49 7.57
C ARG A 157 18.13 16.83 7.31
N GLY A 158 17.08 17.10 8.09
CA GLY A 158 16.25 18.32 7.95
C GLY A 158 15.18 18.26 6.84
N GLU A 159 15.10 17.16 6.10
CA GLU A 159 14.06 16.91 5.12
C GLU A 159 12.94 16.05 5.72
N LYS A 160 11.68 16.43 5.47
CA LYS A 160 10.51 15.69 5.90
C LYS A 160 9.94 14.87 4.75
N HIS A 161 9.64 13.61 5.05
CA HIS A 161 9.06 12.65 4.13
C HIS A 161 7.78 12.07 4.74
N SER A 162 6.73 11.93 3.93
CA SER A 162 5.56 11.15 4.31
C SER A 162 5.74 9.71 3.84
N LEU A 163 5.40 8.76 4.71
CA LEU A 163 5.51 7.34 4.43
C LEU A 163 4.17 6.78 3.97
N THR A 164 4.18 5.86 3.02
CA THR A 164 3.01 5.02 2.73
C THR A 164 2.75 4.05 3.88
N THR A 165 1.56 3.45 3.92
CA THR A 165 1.20 2.47 4.96
C THR A 165 2.20 1.31 5.02
N MET A 166 2.64 0.79 3.87
CA MET A 166 3.57 -0.33 3.83
C MET A 166 5.01 0.07 4.17
N GLU A 167 5.46 1.26 3.77
CA GLU A 167 6.77 1.79 4.17
C GLU A 167 6.86 1.99 5.67
N MET A 168 5.83 2.56 6.27
CA MET A 168 5.76 2.75 7.71
C MET A 168 5.79 1.41 8.46
N GLN A 169 5.05 0.40 7.98
CA GLN A 169 5.02 -0.92 8.62
C GLN A 169 6.36 -1.64 8.49
N LEU A 170 6.98 -1.59 7.32
CA LEU A 170 8.30 -2.19 7.10
C LEU A 170 9.37 -1.52 7.98
N LEU A 171 9.37 -0.19 8.06
CA LEU A 171 10.30 0.54 8.91
C LEU A 171 10.07 0.21 10.39
N ARG A 172 8.81 0.15 10.85
CA ARG A 172 8.49 -0.26 12.21
C ARG A 172 8.95 -1.69 12.51
N TYR A 173 8.78 -2.60 11.56
CA TYR A 173 9.24 -3.98 11.70
C TYR A 173 10.77 -4.04 11.88
N PHE A 174 11.54 -3.26 11.13
CA PHE A 174 12.98 -3.17 11.31
C PHE A 174 13.37 -2.59 12.69
N VAL A 175 12.73 -1.50 13.09
CA VAL A 175 12.98 -0.87 14.40
C VAL A 175 12.66 -1.80 15.58
N GLN A 176 11.67 -2.68 15.43
CA GLN A 176 11.29 -3.67 16.44
C GLN A 176 12.19 -4.91 16.48
N ASN A 177 13.04 -5.09 15.48
CA ASN A 177 13.96 -6.23 15.38
C ASN A 177 15.40 -5.76 15.13
N PRO A 178 15.98 -4.94 16.06
CA PRO A 178 17.35 -4.47 15.94
C PRO A 178 18.32 -5.64 16.03
N ASP A 179 19.42 -5.57 15.31
CA ASP A 179 20.53 -6.54 15.34
C ASP A 179 20.14 -7.98 14.92
N VAL A 180 18.98 -8.14 14.26
CA VAL A 180 18.52 -9.43 13.74
C VAL A 180 18.65 -9.47 12.23
N VAL A 181 19.23 -10.54 11.70
CA VAL A 181 19.24 -10.79 10.26
C VAL A 181 17.86 -11.34 9.86
N LEU A 182 17.10 -10.52 9.17
CA LEU A 182 15.75 -10.83 8.70
C LEU A 182 15.80 -11.36 7.26
N SER A 183 15.27 -12.56 7.05
CA SER A 183 15.13 -13.09 5.69
C SER A 183 13.96 -12.41 4.96
N ARG A 184 14.03 -12.36 3.62
CA ARG A 184 12.93 -11.84 2.80
C ARG A 184 11.60 -12.56 3.05
N ASN A 185 11.65 -13.87 3.30
CA ASN A 185 10.45 -14.66 3.58
C ASN A 185 9.82 -14.30 4.94
N GLU A 186 10.62 -14.02 5.95
CA GLU A 186 10.13 -13.55 7.25
C GLU A 186 9.50 -12.17 7.11
N ILE A 187 10.14 -11.25 6.39
CA ILE A 187 9.60 -9.91 6.11
C ILE A 187 8.27 -10.02 5.35
N LEU A 188 8.20 -10.86 4.29
CA LEU A 188 6.96 -11.08 3.54
C LEU A 188 5.85 -11.59 4.43
N LYS A 189 6.13 -12.60 5.24
CA LYS A 189 5.16 -13.20 6.15
C LYS A 189 4.68 -12.23 7.22
N ASP A 190 5.61 -11.50 7.86
CA ASP A 190 5.30 -10.70 9.04
C ASP A 190 4.78 -9.30 8.69
N VAL A 191 5.17 -8.73 7.55
CA VAL A 191 4.76 -7.39 7.09
C VAL A 191 3.64 -7.45 6.06
N TRP A 192 3.64 -8.41 5.13
CA TRP A 192 2.61 -8.56 4.09
C TRP A 192 1.53 -9.61 4.40
N ASP A 193 1.75 -10.46 5.44
CA ASP A 193 0.80 -11.48 5.92
C ASP A 193 0.41 -12.57 4.90
N GLU A 194 1.20 -12.73 3.83
CA GLU A 194 0.98 -13.79 2.84
C GLU A 194 2.25 -14.27 2.14
N PRO A 195 2.34 -15.59 1.91
CA PRO A 195 3.29 -16.18 0.97
C PRO A 195 2.62 -16.29 -0.41
N GLY A 196 2.63 -15.25 -1.23
CA GLY A 196 2.01 -15.45 -2.54
C GLY A 196 2.61 -14.57 -3.65
N ASP A 197 2.02 -13.42 -3.89
CA ASP A 197 2.33 -12.64 -5.09
C ASP A 197 3.31 -11.48 -4.88
N VAL A 198 3.63 -11.15 -3.65
CA VAL A 198 4.70 -10.19 -3.34
C VAL A 198 6.03 -10.89 -3.54
N THR A 199 6.74 -10.52 -4.59
CA THR A 199 8.06 -11.10 -4.87
C THR A 199 9.12 -10.51 -3.94
N SER A 200 10.22 -11.24 -3.74
CA SER A 200 11.39 -10.73 -3.01
C SER A 200 11.91 -9.39 -3.56
N ARG A 201 11.73 -9.13 -4.86
CA ARG A 201 12.05 -7.84 -5.51
C ARG A 201 11.18 -6.70 -5.01
N SER A 202 9.94 -6.95 -4.63
CA SER A 202 9.05 -5.92 -4.07
C SER A 202 9.60 -5.38 -2.75
N ILE A 203 10.09 -6.26 -1.86
CA ILE A 203 10.75 -5.85 -0.61
C ILE A 203 11.98 -4.99 -0.92
N ASP A 204 12.79 -5.41 -1.89
CA ASP A 204 14.02 -4.69 -2.25
C ASP A 204 13.69 -3.25 -2.69
N ASN A 205 12.57 -3.02 -3.40
CA ASN A 205 12.10 -1.69 -3.79
C ASN A 205 11.67 -0.85 -2.58
N PHE A 206 10.88 -1.42 -1.65
CA PHE A 206 10.51 -0.71 -0.42
C PHE A 206 11.74 -0.37 0.43
N VAL A 207 12.68 -1.31 0.59
CA VAL A 207 13.95 -1.06 1.29
C VAL A 207 14.74 0.04 0.60
N LEU A 208 14.85 0.02 -0.75
CA LEU A 208 15.56 1.06 -1.49
C LEU A 208 14.92 2.44 -1.30
N ARG A 209 13.58 2.52 -1.29
CA ARG A 209 12.87 3.78 -1.05
C ARG A 209 13.14 4.31 0.37
N LEU A 210 13.03 3.48 1.40
CA LEU A 210 13.38 3.86 2.77
C LEU A 210 14.85 4.30 2.87
N ARG A 211 15.77 3.58 2.24
CA ARG A 211 17.19 3.96 2.20
C ARG A 211 17.43 5.32 1.55
N ARG A 212 16.70 5.66 0.45
CA ARG A 212 16.79 6.98 -0.19
C ARG A 212 16.37 8.13 0.72
N MET A 213 15.41 7.89 1.63
CA MET A 213 14.97 8.90 2.61
C MET A 213 15.97 9.03 3.78
N ILE A 214 16.61 7.94 4.18
CA ILE A 214 17.43 7.85 5.40
C ILE A 214 18.91 8.03 5.10
N GLU A 215 19.42 7.38 4.06
CA GLU A 215 20.86 7.28 3.81
C GLU A 215 21.38 8.38 2.87
N PRO A 216 22.57 8.94 3.12
CA PRO A 216 23.18 9.93 2.21
C PRO A 216 23.61 9.32 0.86
N LYS A 217 23.85 8.00 0.80
CA LYS A 217 24.27 7.27 -0.39
C LYS A 217 23.53 5.94 -0.52
N PRO A 218 22.22 5.94 -0.82
CA PRO A 218 21.37 4.75 -0.76
C PRO A 218 21.75 3.64 -1.76
N ASN A 219 22.51 3.95 -2.79
CA ASN A 219 22.90 3.00 -3.85
C ASN A 219 24.28 2.35 -3.60
N GLN A 220 24.97 2.69 -2.52
CA GLN A 220 26.21 2.03 -2.13
C GLN A 220 25.87 0.90 -1.13
N PRO A 221 26.36 -0.34 -1.36
CA PRO A 221 26.27 -1.38 -0.34
C PRO A 221 27.07 -0.96 0.89
N ILE A 222 26.48 -1.19 2.05
CA ILE A 222 27.15 -1.04 3.35
C ILE A 222 28.08 -2.23 3.55
#